data_8344c797b94a7ba137d61b3786c12ce7
#
_entry.id   8344c797b94a7ba137d61b3786c12ce7
#
_cell.length_a   1.000
_cell.length_b   1.000
_cell.length_c   1.000
_cell.angle_alpha   90.00
_cell.angle_beta   90.00
_cell.angle_gamma   90.00
#
_symmetry.space_group_name_H-M   'P 1'
#
loop_
_entity.id
_entity.type
_entity.pdbx_description
1 polymer ?
#
loop_
_entity_poly.entity_id
_entity_poly.type
_entity_poly.pdbx_seq_one_letter_code
_entity_poly.pdbx_strand_id
1 'polypeptide(L)'
;MNKRTVALTTLFAGWILTANATTYEDIAGQWCGDVTDYVFAPDTSTVKFHDDRPANVFKITKYTYTDDSVRVSWLNGADQLVMAFAEFNGSHTAMAQQENDDKPRRAFHRC
;
A
#
# COMPACT_ATOMS: atom_id res chain seq x y z
N MET A 1 -18.10 27.60 -26.93
CA MET A 1 -18.55 27.70 -26.83
C MET A 1 -18.98 27.57 -26.57
N ASN A 2 -18.47 27.25 -26.32
CA ASN A 2 -18.86 27.26 -26.02
C ASN A 2 -19.06 26.88 -25.79
N LYS A 3 -18.53 26.67 -25.63
CA LYS A 3 -18.73 26.62 -25.34
C LYS A 3 -18.85 26.24 -25.04
N ARG A 4 -18.53 26.18 -24.93
CA ARG A 4 -18.69 26.16 -24.55
C ARG A 4 -18.74 25.69 -24.10
N THR A 5 -18.39 25.49 -23.97
CA THR A 5 -18.44 25.35 -23.52
C THR A 5 -18.47 24.83 -23.09
N VAL A 6 -18.24 24.73 -23.11
CA VAL A 6 -18.23 24.46 -22.70
C VAL A 6 -18.12 23.96 -22.20
N ALA A 7 -17.87 23.76 -22.14
CA ALA A 7 -17.75 23.53 -21.73
C ALA A 7 -17.69 23.17 -21.16
N LEU A 8 -17.60 23.14 -20.91
CA LEU A 8 -17.54 23.03 -20.39
C LEU A 8 -17.55 22.50 -19.90
N THR A 9 -17.35 22.41 -19.89
CA THR A 9 -17.25 22.07 -19.39
C THR A 9 -17.17 21.51 -18.89
N THR A 10 -17.02 21.49 -18.85
CA THR A 10 -16.77 21.07 -18.35
C THR A 10 -16.59 20.59 -17.85
N LEU A 11 -16.41 20.60 -17.62
CA LEU A 11 -16.15 20.29 -17.11
C LEU A 11 -16.10 19.83 -16.56
N PHE A 12 -16.00 19.79 -16.25
CA PHE A 12 -15.90 19.47 -15.65
C PHE A 12 -15.81 18.81 -15.30
N ALA A 13 -15.70 18.84 -15.39
CA ALA A 13 -15.44 18.20 -14.97
C ALA A 13 -15.35 17.38 -14.58
N GLY A 14 -15.30 17.02 -14.53
CA GLY A 14 -14.95 16.29 -14.07
C GLY A 14 -14.56 15.69 -13.65
N TRP A 15 -14.33 15.74 -13.65
CA TRP A 15 -13.65 15.52 -13.06
C TRP A 15 -13.41 14.92 -12.40
N ILE A 16 -13.40 14.84 -12.21
CA ILE A 16 -13.16 14.40 -11.58
C ILE A 16 -12.80 13.70 -10.98
N LEU A 17 -12.91 13.92 -10.80
CA LEU A 17 -12.72 13.11 -10.22
C LEU A 17 -12.35 11.98 -10.12
N THR A 18 -11.81 11.94 -10.20
CA THR A 18 -11.29 10.62 -10.33
C THR A 18 -10.49 10.31 -9.10
N ALA A 19 -11.09 9.53 -8.22
CA ALA A 19 -10.31 8.88 -7.21
C ALA A 19 -9.14 8.23 -7.93
N ASN A 20 -7.94 8.64 -7.64
CA ASN A 20 -6.77 8.02 -8.20
C ASN A 20 -6.61 6.64 -7.59
N ALA A 21 -6.36 5.64 -8.40
CA ALA A 21 -5.94 4.34 -7.92
C ALA A 21 -4.68 4.51 -7.07
N THR A 22 -4.45 3.58 -6.16
CA THR A 22 -3.21 3.56 -5.41
C THR A 22 -2.03 3.29 -6.36
N THR A 23 -0.84 3.71 -5.95
CA THR A 23 0.38 3.53 -6.73
C THR A 23 1.48 3.01 -5.81
N TYR A 24 2.61 2.67 -6.39
CA TYR A 24 3.78 2.28 -5.61
C TYR A 24 4.20 3.37 -4.62
N GLU A 25 4.02 4.65 -4.95
CA GLU A 25 4.35 5.76 -4.05
C GLU A 25 3.55 5.70 -2.74
N ASP A 26 2.35 5.16 -2.77
CA ASP A 26 1.53 5.04 -1.58
C ASP A 26 2.10 4.05 -0.57
N ILE A 27 2.83 3.05 -1.04
CA ILE A 27 3.36 1.97 -0.19
C ILE A 27 4.87 2.01 -0.03
N ALA A 28 5.59 2.66 -0.94
CA ALA A 28 7.05 2.65 -0.95
C ALA A 28 7.63 3.18 0.36
N GLY A 29 8.76 2.61 0.77
CA GLY A 29 9.50 3.10 1.92
C GLY A 29 9.14 2.40 3.21
N GLN A 30 9.27 3.13 4.32
CA GLN A 30 9.28 2.54 5.64
C GLN A 30 7.96 2.77 6.38
N TRP A 31 7.42 1.69 6.93
CA TRP A 31 6.19 1.69 7.72
C TRP A 31 6.46 1.11 9.08
N CYS A 32 6.07 1.84 10.12
CA CYS A 32 6.24 1.41 11.52
C CYS A 32 4.92 0.90 12.07
N GLY A 33 4.97 -0.28 12.67
CA GLY A 33 3.86 -0.88 13.38
C GLY A 33 4.20 -1.12 14.85
N ASP A 34 3.28 -1.74 15.57
CA ASP A 34 3.46 -2.01 17.00
C ASP A 34 4.50 -3.10 17.27
N VAL A 35 4.56 -4.09 16.40
CA VAL A 35 5.40 -5.28 16.59
C VAL A 35 6.43 -5.39 15.47
N THR A 36 6.06 -4.99 14.28
CA THR A 36 6.84 -5.21 13.07
C THR A 36 6.86 -3.94 12.25
N ASP A 37 8.03 -3.63 11.70
CA ASP A 37 8.18 -2.56 10.72
C ASP A 37 8.47 -3.19 9.37
N TYR A 38 8.01 -2.52 8.31
CA TYR A 38 8.26 -2.94 6.93
C TYR A 38 8.99 -1.86 6.17
N VAL A 39 9.90 -2.29 5.30
CA VAL A 39 10.49 -1.39 4.31
C VAL A 39 10.19 -1.99 2.93
N PHE A 40 9.46 -1.26 2.12
CA PHE A 40 9.12 -1.70 0.76
C PHE A 40 9.96 -0.98 -0.27
N ALA A 41 10.67 -1.76 -1.06
CA ALA A 41 11.41 -1.31 -2.24
C ALA A 41 10.76 -1.95 -3.47
N PRO A 42 11.17 -1.57 -4.68
CA PRO A 42 10.52 -2.11 -5.88
C PRO A 42 10.53 -3.63 -5.95
N ASP A 43 11.58 -4.29 -5.48
CA ASP A 43 11.74 -5.73 -5.62
C ASP A 43 11.97 -6.46 -4.30
N THR A 44 12.00 -5.75 -3.17
CA THR A 44 12.22 -6.37 -1.87
C THR A 44 11.29 -5.80 -0.80
N SER A 45 10.99 -6.65 0.18
CA SER A 45 10.35 -6.26 1.43
C SER A 45 11.28 -6.64 2.56
N THR A 46 11.60 -5.67 3.42
CA THR A 46 12.36 -5.93 4.63
C THR A 46 11.41 -5.91 5.81
N VAL A 47 11.46 -6.96 6.62
CA VAL A 47 10.64 -7.10 7.82
C VAL A 47 11.55 -6.99 9.02
N LYS A 48 11.29 -6.00 9.87
CA LYS A 48 12.06 -5.76 11.09
C LYS A 48 11.16 -5.98 12.29
N PHE A 49 11.71 -6.63 13.30
CA PHE A 49 11.02 -6.82 14.58
C PHE A 49 11.57 -5.85 15.60
N HIS A 50 10.76 -5.52 16.60
CA HIS A 50 11.15 -4.58 17.66
C HIS A 50 11.94 -5.27 18.78
N ASP A 51 12.44 -6.47 18.54
CA ASP A 51 13.28 -7.22 19.46
C ASP A 51 14.65 -7.48 18.83
N ASP A 52 15.42 -8.39 19.39
CA ASP A 52 16.81 -8.66 18.96
C ASP A 52 16.90 -9.51 17.68
N ARG A 53 15.77 -9.95 17.12
CA ARG A 53 15.80 -10.75 15.91
C ARG A 53 16.33 -9.92 14.74
N PRO A 54 17.15 -10.54 13.89
CA PRO A 54 17.64 -9.84 12.70
C PRO A 54 16.49 -9.56 11.73
N ALA A 55 16.65 -8.51 10.96
CA ALA A 55 15.70 -8.20 9.89
C ALA A 55 15.75 -9.28 8.82
N ASN A 56 14.61 -9.57 8.23
CA ASN A 56 14.49 -10.49 7.11
C ASN A 56 14.19 -9.71 5.84
N VAL A 57 14.84 -10.09 4.75
CA VAL A 57 14.61 -9.50 3.43
C VAL A 57 13.98 -10.55 2.54
N PHE A 58 12.83 -10.21 1.97
CA PHE A 58 12.09 -11.09 1.07
C PHE A 58 12.01 -10.48 -0.30
N LYS A 59 11.99 -11.33 -1.33
CA LYS A 59 11.81 -10.88 -2.69
C LYS A 59 10.33 -10.65 -2.96
N ILE A 60 10.00 -9.44 -3.43
CA ILE A 60 8.65 -9.12 -3.87
C ILE A 60 8.38 -9.84 -5.20
N THR A 61 7.26 -10.53 -5.27
CA THR A 61 6.82 -11.16 -6.51
C THR A 61 5.86 -10.26 -7.27
N LYS A 62 5.07 -9.44 -6.55
CA LYS A 62 4.06 -8.63 -7.20
C LYS A 62 3.54 -7.55 -6.27
N TYR A 63 3.30 -6.37 -6.82
CA TYR A 63 2.45 -5.35 -6.23
C TYR A 63 1.15 -5.32 -7.03
N THR A 64 0.02 -5.29 -6.34
CA THR A 64 -1.28 -5.13 -6.98
C THR A 64 -1.95 -3.89 -6.41
N TYR A 65 -2.33 -2.97 -7.29
CA TYR A 65 -2.91 -1.69 -6.90
C TYR A 65 -4.40 -1.69 -7.23
N THR A 66 -5.20 -1.32 -6.25
CA THR A 66 -6.64 -1.10 -6.44
C THR A 66 -6.95 0.35 -6.14
N ASP A 67 -8.24 0.73 -6.21
CA ASP A 67 -8.64 2.11 -5.93
C ASP A 67 -8.27 2.54 -4.51
N ASP A 68 -8.27 1.62 -3.56
CA ASP A 68 -8.15 1.94 -2.15
C ASP A 68 -7.14 1.08 -1.39
N SER A 69 -6.42 0.18 -2.07
CA SER A 69 -5.48 -0.70 -1.38
C SER A 69 -4.29 -1.06 -2.25
N VAL A 70 -3.21 -1.47 -1.58
CA VAL A 70 -2.03 -2.04 -2.22
C VAL A 70 -1.82 -3.42 -1.63
N ARG A 71 -1.77 -4.44 -2.47
CA ARG A 71 -1.44 -5.81 -2.07
C ARG A 71 0.00 -6.10 -2.43
N VAL A 72 0.77 -6.49 -1.45
CA VAL A 72 2.19 -6.81 -1.62
C VAL A 72 2.36 -8.30 -1.46
N SER A 73 2.88 -8.95 -2.47
CA SER A 73 3.11 -10.40 -2.47
C SER A 73 4.61 -10.69 -2.45
N TRP A 74 5.02 -11.60 -1.60
CA TRP A 74 6.41 -12.05 -1.56
C TRP A 74 6.50 -13.53 -1.19
N LEU A 75 7.67 -14.10 -1.45
CA LEU A 75 7.94 -15.50 -1.12
C LEU A 75 8.61 -15.59 0.25
N ASN A 76 8.12 -16.49 1.07
CA ASN A 76 8.74 -16.90 2.31
C ASN A 76 8.98 -18.41 2.20
N GLY A 77 10.18 -18.78 1.75
CA GLY A 77 10.45 -20.17 1.39
C GLY A 77 9.60 -20.59 0.19
N ALA A 78 8.85 -21.66 0.35
CA ALA A 78 7.93 -22.15 -0.68
C ALA A 78 6.56 -21.48 -0.64
N ASP A 79 6.28 -20.72 0.42
CA ASP A 79 4.96 -20.11 0.64
C ASP A 79 4.94 -18.71 0.06
N GLN A 80 3.80 -18.34 -0.50
CA GLN A 80 3.56 -16.97 -0.92
C GLN A 80 2.72 -16.27 0.13
N LEU A 81 3.22 -15.15 0.60
CA LEU A 81 2.50 -14.29 1.54
C LEU A 81 1.99 -13.06 0.82
N VAL A 82 0.83 -12.61 1.20
CA VAL A 82 0.22 -11.41 0.67
C VAL A 82 -0.24 -10.54 1.83
N MET A 83 0.22 -9.30 1.84
CA MET A 83 -0.25 -8.28 2.80
C MET A 83 -1.03 -7.24 2.03
N ALA A 84 -2.21 -6.91 2.52
CA ALA A 84 -3.02 -5.84 1.95
C ALA A 84 -2.96 -4.63 2.86
N PHE A 85 -2.55 -3.49 2.31
CA PHE A 85 -2.54 -2.20 2.99
C PHE A 85 -3.69 -1.38 2.43
N ALA A 86 -4.51 -0.84 3.32
CA ALA A 86 -5.72 -0.09 2.95
C ALA A 86 -5.96 1.03 3.96
N GLU A 87 -7.03 1.78 3.75
CA GLU A 87 -7.44 2.87 4.63
C GLU A 87 -6.32 3.88 4.82
N PHE A 88 -5.68 4.24 3.70
CA PHE A 88 -4.62 5.22 3.72
C PHE A 88 -5.15 6.59 4.14
N ASN A 89 -4.42 7.23 5.04
CA ASN A 89 -4.62 8.65 5.34
C ASN A 89 -3.51 9.41 4.62
N GLY A 90 -3.75 9.69 3.36
CA GLY A 90 -2.68 10.17 2.49
C GLY A 90 -1.58 9.10 2.45
N SER A 91 -0.33 9.50 2.63
CA SER A 91 0.78 8.57 2.74
C SER A 91 1.30 8.43 4.18
N HIS A 92 0.45 8.73 5.18
CA HIS A 92 0.89 8.79 6.57
C HIS A 92 0.54 7.54 7.37
N THR A 93 -0.69 7.04 7.24
CA THR A 93 -1.15 5.87 7.99
C THR A 93 -1.88 4.91 7.07
N ALA A 94 -1.92 3.66 7.47
CA ALA A 94 -2.67 2.61 6.78
C ALA A 94 -3.01 1.49 7.75
N MET A 95 -4.00 0.69 7.37
CA MET A 95 -4.31 -0.57 8.04
C MET A 95 -3.83 -1.71 7.16
N ALA A 96 -3.22 -2.70 7.78
CA ALA A 96 -2.67 -3.84 7.03
C ALA A 96 -3.19 -5.15 7.57
N GLN A 97 -3.37 -6.10 6.67
CA GLN A 97 -3.80 -7.45 7.02
C GLN A 97 -3.13 -8.45 6.09
N GLN A 98 -2.62 -9.52 6.65
CA GLN A 98 -2.12 -10.65 5.87
C GLN A 98 -3.31 -11.44 5.34
N GLU A 99 -3.32 -11.74 4.06
CA GLU A 99 -4.40 -12.55 3.47
C GLU A 99 -4.32 -13.99 3.97
N ASN A 100 -5.49 -14.60 4.09
CA ASN A 100 -5.67 -15.95 4.61
C ASN A 100 -5.23 -16.10 6.08
N ASP A 101 -5.19 -14.98 6.79
CA ASP A 101 -4.90 -14.94 8.21
C ASP A 101 -6.16 -14.40 8.90
N ASP A 102 -6.58 -15.02 9.98
CA ASP A 102 -7.75 -14.61 10.74
C ASP A 102 -7.45 -13.55 11.80
N LYS A 103 -6.20 -13.08 11.86
CA LYS A 103 -5.82 -12.05 12.82
C LYS A 103 -6.41 -10.71 12.39
N PRO A 104 -6.68 -9.83 13.36
CA PRO A 104 -7.21 -8.50 13.05
C PRO A 104 -6.20 -7.68 12.26
N ARG A 105 -6.72 -6.69 11.53
CA ARG A 105 -5.86 -5.72 10.84
C ARG A 105 -5.02 -4.96 11.85
N ARG A 106 -3.85 -4.54 11.42
CA ARG A 106 -2.91 -3.79 12.22
C ARG A 106 -2.71 -2.39 11.65
N ALA A 107 -2.55 -1.43 12.54
CA ALA A 107 -2.28 -0.06 12.15
C ALA A 107 -0.80 0.14 11.90
N PHE A 108 -0.48 0.86 10.84
CA PHE A 108 0.88 1.27 10.49
C PHE A 108 0.90 2.76 10.23
N HIS A 109 2.04 3.35 10.44
CA HIS A 109 2.29 4.75 10.11
C HIS A 109 3.66 4.92 9.49
N ARG A 110 3.87 6.00 8.78
CA ARG A 110 5.21 6.33 8.29
C ARG A 110 6.13 6.57 9.47
N CYS A 111 7.29 5.97 9.39
CA CYS A 111 8.29 6.10 10.45
C CYS A 111 8.90 7.51 10.51
#